data_d209f2b0047eca71e76b25c42385e13d
#
_entry.id   d209f2b0047eca71e76b25c42385e13d
#
_cell.length_a   1.000
_cell.length_b   1.000
_cell.length_c   1.000
_cell.angle_alpha   90.00
_cell.angle_beta   90.00
_cell.angle_gamma   90.00
#
_symmetry.space_group_name_H-M   'P 1'
#
loop_
_entity.id
_entity.type
_entity.pdbx_description
1 polymer ?
#
loop_
_entity_poly.entity_id
_entity_poly.type
_entity_poly.pdbx_seq_one_letter_code
_entity_poly.pdbx_strand_id
1 'polypeptide(L)'
;MPIKQIKSQHDLSLTHAKWLKQKYKNVEHHLLEMDKIFNSFSQVLNKFDNEHGYANSRARLRMATLYQVAAANNGIVVGTGNKVEDFGVGFYTKYGDGGVDISPIADCNKSQVWELGRHLGVSEEIINAQPTDGLWNDGRNDVEQLGMSYADLEKAMENKDDPNYQKYLEIREKNLHKMNPIPVCTFNE
;
A
#
# COMPACT_ATOMS: atom_id res chain seq x y z
N MET A 1 9.68 0.18 8.81
CA MET A 1 10.41 1.26 8.09
C MET A 1 9.62 2.57 8.23
N PRO A 2 9.63 3.22 9.40
CA PRO A 2 8.96 4.52 9.58
C PRO A 2 9.68 5.61 8.79
N ILE A 3 8.88 6.50 8.15
CA ILE A 3 9.31 7.74 7.52
C ILE A 3 8.30 8.80 7.93
N LYS A 4 8.64 9.61 8.92
CA LYS A 4 7.74 10.61 9.54
C LYS A 4 6.35 10.03 9.87
N GLN A 5 6.35 8.80 10.37
CA GLN A 5 5.13 8.04 10.62
C GLN A 5 4.41 8.57 11.87
N ILE A 6 3.08 8.63 11.82
CA ILE A 6 2.25 8.93 12.97
C ILE A 6 2.43 7.83 14.02
N LYS A 7 2.66 8.24 15.28
CA LYS A 7 3.04 7.33 16.37
C LYS A 7 2.04 6.18 16.57
N SER A 8 0.74 6.47 16.57
CA SER A 8 -0.29 5.44 16.76
C SER A 8 -0.26 4.35 15.70
N GLN A 9 -0.09 4.71 14.42
CA GLN A 9 0.04 3.76 13.31
C GLN A 9 1.33 2.93 13.44
N HIS A 10 2.41 3.56 13.87
CA HIS A 10 3.68 2.86 14.12
C HIS A 10 3.55 1.85 15.27
N ASP A 11 2.92 2.24 16.37
CA ASP A 11 2.71 1.39 17.55
C ASP A 11 1.87 0.14 17.18
N LEU A 12 0.83 0.27 16.34
CA LEU A 12 0.07 -0.87 15.80
C LEU A 12 0.97 -1.85 15.04
N SER A 13 1.85 -1.33 14.18
CA SER A 13 2.78 -2.17 13.42
C SER A 13 3.77 -2.93 14.32
N LEU A 14 4.25 -2.31 15.39
CA LEU A 14 5.11 -2.96 16.38
C LEU A 14 4.36 -4.04 17.17
N THR A 15 3.13 -3.77 17.55
CA THR A 15 2.26 -4.74 18.22
C THR A 15 2.04 -5.97 17.34
N HIS A 16 1.74 -5.77 16.07
CA HIS A 16 1.56 -6.86 15.11
C HIS A 16 2.85 -7.66 14.88
N ALA A 17 3.98 -6.99 14.72
CA ALA A 17 5.28 -7.66 14.57
C ALA A 17 5.62 -8.53 15.80
N LYS A 18 5.32 -8.05 17.00
CA LYS A 18 5.50 -8.82 18.24
C LYS A 18 4.60 -10.06 18.27
N TRP A 19 3.32 -9.92 17.90
CA TRP A 19 2.38 -11.03 17.79
C TRP A 19 2.85 -12.09 16.79
N LEU A 20 3.29 -11.68 15.59
CA LEU A 20 3.83 -12.59 14.58
C LEU A 20 5.05 -13.38 15.10
N LYS A 21 5.99 -12.73 15.78
CA LYS A 21 7.17 -13.40 16.38
C LYS A 21 6.79 -14.40 17.47
N GLN A 22 5.71 -14.16 18.21
CA GLN A 22 5.22 -15.10 19.22
C GLN A 22 4.51 -16.30 18.57
N LYS A 23 3.80 -16.07 17.46
CA LYS A 23 3.02 -17.10 16.78
C LYS A 23 3.88 -18.00 15.90
N TYR A 24 4.90 -17.45 15.24
CA TYR A 24 5.72 -18.14 14.25
C TYR A 24 7.21 -18.06 14.60
N LYS A 25 7.88 -19.21 14.65
CA LYS A 25 9.31 -19.29 15.03
C LYS A 25 10.27 -18.75 13.97
N ASN A 26 9.82 -18.69 12.72
CA ASN A 26 10.62 -18.27 11.55
C ASN A 26 10.38 -16.81 11.17
N VAL A 27 9.79 -16.00 12.07
CA VAL A 27 9.57 -14.58 11.85
C VAL A 27 10.64 -13.76 12.55
N GLU A 28 11.30 -12.91 11.78
CA GLU A 28 12.18 -11.86 12.27
C GLU A 28 11.56 -10.48 12.06
N HIS A 29 11.89 -9.55 12.93
CA HIS A 29 11.42 -8.16 12.82
C HIS A 29 12.63 -7.22 12.82
N HIS A 30 12.77 -6.45 11.75
CA HIS A 30 13.80 -5.43 11.61
C HIS A 30 13.16 -4.04 11.57
N LEU A 31 13.47 -3.21 12.57
CA LEU A 31 13.09 -1.80 12.59
C LEU A 31 14.18 -0.97 11.93
N LEU A 32 13.88 -0.42 10.76
CA LEU A 32 14.78 0.43 10.00
C LEU A 32 14.24 1.87 10.00
N GLU A 33 14.90 2.74 10.75
CA GLU A 33 14.56 4.17 10.84
C GLU A 33 15.03 4.91 9.60
N MET A 34 14.08 5.44 8.80
CA MET A 34 14.41 6.01 7.50
C MET A 34 14.24 7.53 7.42
N ASP A 35 13.93 8.20 8.51
CA ASP A 35 13.75 9.66 8.54
C ASP A 35 14.98 10.43 8.04
N LYS A 36 16.19 9.98 8.41
CA LYS A 36 17.43 10.62 7.95
C LYS A 36 17.61 10.53 6.44
N ILE A 37 17.32 9.38 5.87
CA ILE A 37 17.40 9.14 4.41
C ILE A 37 16.39 10.03 3.69
N PHE A 38 15.14 10.05 4.16
CA PHE A 38 14.09 10.87 3.56
C PHE A 38 14.36 12.36 3.69
N ASN A 39 14.90 12.83 4.82
CA ASN A 39 15.28 14.22 5.01
C ASN A 39 16.41 14.64 4.04
N SER A 40 17.43 13.80 3.86
CA SER A 40 18.50 14.05 2.89
C SER A 40 17.96 14.07 1.46
N PHE A 41 17.08 13.11 1.12
CA PHE A 41 16.42 13.04 -0.19
C PHE A 41 15.61 14.32 -0.48
N SER A 42 14.77 14.76 0.44
CA SER A 42 13.94 15.96 0.27
C SER A 42 14.79 17.24 0.22
N GLN A 43 15.89 17.30 0.97
CA GLN A 43 16.80 18.43 0.94
C GLN A 43 17.48 18.59 -0.44
N VAL A 44 17.90 17.49 -1.06
CA VAL A 44 18.48 17.51 -2.42
C VAL A 44 17.45 17.96 -3.45
N LEU A 45 16.17 17.62 -3.24
CA LEU A 45 15.07 17.90 -4.16
C LEU A 45 14.24 19.14 -3.79
N ASN A 46 14.76 20.05 -2.96
CA ASN A 46 14.03 21.19 -2.44
C ASN A 46 13.47 22.14 -3.53
N LYS A 47 14.09 22.18 -4.72
CA LYS A 47 13.60 22.94 -5.87
C LYS A 47 12.41 22.30 -6.59
N PHE A 48 12.13 21.04 -6.30
CA PHE A 48 11.04 20.24 -6.86
C PHE A 48 10.03 19.87 -5.76
N ASP A 49 9.82 20.77 -4.82
CA ASP A 49 8.94 20.57 -3.67
C ASP A 49 7.50 20.32 -4.13
N ASN A 50 6.99 19.11 -3.80
CA ASN A 50 5.64 18.68 -4.10
C ASN A 50 5.21 17.62 -3.08
N GLU A 51 4.20 17.90 -2.29
CA GLU A 51 3.74 17.02 -1.22
C GLU A 51 3.34 15.63 -1.72
N HIS A 52 2.58 15.55 -2.82
CA HIS A 52 2.19 14.28 -3.44
C HIS A 52 3.41 13.51 -3.98
N GLY A 53 4.35 14.21 -4.58
CA GLY A 53 5.63 13.63 -5.02
C GLY A 53 6.41 13.03 -3.87
N TYR A 54 6.47 13.72 -2.72
CA TYR A 54 7.14 13.22 -1.52
C TYR A 54 6.39 12.05 -0.86
N ALA A 55 5.06 12.03 -0.86
CA ALA A 55 4.28 10.88 -0.43
C ALA A 55 4.66 9.63 -1.22
N ASN A 56 4.62 9.71 -2.56
CA ASN A 56 5.06 8.62 -3.43
C ASN A 56 6.54 8.23 -3.24
N SER A 57 7.41 9.20 -2.95
CA SER A 57 8.82 8.93 -2.70
C SER A 57 9.04 8.15 -1.40
N ARG A 58 8.23 8.36 -0.37
CA ARG A 58 8.26 7.53 0.87
C ARG A 58 7.96 6.06 0.54
N ALA A 59 6.94 5.78 -0.29
CA ALA A 59 6.63 4.42 -0.71
C ALA A 59 7.77 3.79 -1.52
N ARG A 60 8.38 4.55 -2.46
CA ARG A 60 9.51 4.06 -3.28
C ARG A 60 10.78 3.82 -2.49
N LEU A 61 11.09 4.63 -1.49
CA LEU A 61 12.22 4.40 -0.59
C LEU A 61 12.02 3.12 0.24
N ARG A 62 10.80 2.86 0.70
CA ARG A 62 10.47 1.58 1.37
C ARG A 62 10.64 0.41 0.43
N MET A 63 10.14 0.49 -0.80
CA MET A 63 10.29 -0.55 -1.82
C MET A 63 11.78 -0.86 -2.07
N ALA A 64 12.61 0.16 -2.35
CA ALA A 64 14.02 -0.04 -2.57
C ALA A 64 14.73 -0.69 -1.37
N THR A 65 14.32 -0.32 -0.16
CA THR A 65 14.85 -0.93 1.08
C THR A 65 14.44 -2.39 1.22
N LEU A 66 13.17 -2.73 0.91
CA LEU A 66 12.68 -4.12 0.94
C LEU A 66 13.45 -5.00 -0.04
N TYR A 67 13.67 -4.54 -1.27
CA TYR A 67 14.46 -5.28 -2.26
C TYR A 67 15.93 -5.45 -1.85
N GLN A 68 16.53 -4.44 -1.20
CA GLN A 68 17.89 -4.58 -0.65
C GLN A 68 17.95 -5.64 0.46
N VAL A 69 16.96 -5.65 1.35
CA VAL A 69 16.87 -6.66 2.42
C VAL A 69 16.60 -8.05 1.83
N ALA A 70 15.67 -8.16 0.88
CA ALA A 70 15.35 -9.42 0.21
C ALA A 70 16.59 -10.00 -0.50
N ALA A 71 17.30 -9.18 -1.28
CA ALA A 71 18.52 -9.61 -1.98
C ALA A 71 19.62 -10.10 -1.00
N ALA A 72 19.79 -9.41 0.13
CA ALA A 72 20.78 -9.82 1.15
C ALA A 72 20.43 -11.14 1.84
N ASN A 73 19.16 -11.57 1.78
CA ASN A 73 18.66 -12.80 2.41
C ASN A 73 18.26 -13.89 1.40
N ASN A 74 18.57 -13.73 0.12
CA ASN A 74 18.11 -14.61 -0.97
C ASN A 74 16.57 -14.79 -0.96
N GLY A 75 15.86 -13.72 -0.65
CA GLY A 75 14.41 -13.69 -0.49
C GLY A 75 13.72 -12.91 -1.61
N ILE A 76 12.40 -12.85 -1.52
CA ILE A 76 11.52 -12.08 -2.42
C ILE A 76 10.71 -11.07 -1.62
N VAL A 77 10.17 -10.06 -2.30
CA VAL A 77 9.26 -9.06 -1.72
C VAL A 77 7.82 -9.51 -1.92
N VAL A 78 7.08 -9.62 -0.81
CA VAL A 78 5.67 -10.00 -0.79
C VAL A 78 4.81 -8.75 -0.68
N GLY A 79 3.92 -8.57 -1.65
CA GLY A 79 2.94 -7.47 -1.69
C GLY A 79 1.75 -7.69 -0.77
N THR A 80 1.15 -6.60 -0.36
CA THR A 80 -0.04 -6.57 0.50
C THR A 80 -1.24 -5.88 -0.16
N GLY A 81 -1.13 -5.54 -1.44
CA GLY A 81 -2.21 -4.98 -2.24
C GLY A 81 -3.35 -5.98 -2.45
N ASN A 82 -4.57 -5.49 -2.34
CA ASN A 82 -5.79 -6.28 -2.52
C ASN A 82 -6.50 -5.92 -3.83
N LYS A 83 -7.55 -6.69 -4.16
CA LYS A 83 -8.31 -6.54 -5.39
C LYS A 83 -8.88 -5.14 -5.59
N VAL A 84 -9.40 -4.52 -4.53
CA VAL A 84 -10.05 -3.21 -4.62
C VAL A 84 -9.02 -2.11 -4.81
N GLU A 85 -7.99 -2.08 -3.97
CA GLU A 85 -6.95 -1.04 -3.96
C GLU A 85 -6.12 -1.08 -5.24
N ASP A 86 -5.43 -2.19 -5.49
CA ASP A 86 -4.43 -2.26 -6.55
C ASP A 86 -5.07 -2.47 -7.93
N PHE A 87 -6.02 -3.40 -8.04
CA PHE A 87 -6.56 -3.84 -9.32
C PHE A 87 -7.93 -3.23 -9.66
N GLY A 88 -8.64 -2.73 -8.64
CA GLY A 88 -9.89 -1.99 -8.80
C GLY A 88 -9.65 -0.54 -9.18
N VAL A 89 -9.09 0.25 -8.28
CA VAL A 89 -8.95 1.71 -8.42
C VAL A 89 -7.53 2.20 -8.65
N GLY A 90 -6.52 1.34 -8.51
CA GLY A 90 -5.10 1.72 -8.65
C GLY A 90 -4.64 2.67 -7.52
N PHE A 91 -5.11 2.42 -6.30
CA PHE A 91 -4.76 3.21 -5.12
C PHE A 91 -3.45 2.69 -4.50
N TYR A 92 -2.37 2.91 -5.20
CA TYR A 92 -1.00 2.57 -4.79
C TYR A 92 0.01 3.44 -5.53
N THR A 93 1.25 3.44 -5.06
CA THR A 93 2.37 4.09 -5.75
C THR A 93 3.01 3.11 -6.73
N LYS A 94 2.97 3.41 -8.03
CA LYS A 94 3.70 2.64 -9.04
C LYS A 94 5.19 2.64 -8.71
N TYR A 95 5.78 1.44 -8.60
CA TYR A 95 7.16 1.22 -8.15
C TYR A 95 7.43 1.66 -6.70
N GLY A 96 6.39 1.75 -5.88
CA GLY A 96 6.48 1.88 -4.45
C GLY A 96 5.91 0.62 -3.81
N ASP A 97 4.78 0.71 -3.12
CA ASP A 97 4.03 -0.43 -2.58
C ASP A 97 3.51 -1.41 -3.67
N GLY A 98 3.31 -0.93 -4.91
CA GLY A 98 3.06 -1.80 -6.06
C GLY A 98 4.30 -2.48 -6.64
N GLY A 99 5.51 -2.22 -6.13
CA GLY A 99 6.76 -2.85 -6.56
C GLY A 99 7.06 -4.08 -5.72
N VAL A 100 6.56 -5.26 -6.13
CA VAL A 100 6.64 -6.52 -5.40
C VAL A 100 6.88 -7.70 -6.34
N ASP A 101 7.34 -8.83 -5.81
CA ASP A 101 7.57 -10.05 -6.60
C ASP A 101 6.31 -10.94 -6.67
N ILE A 102 5.52 -10.97 -5.58
CA ILE A 102 4.25 -11.72 -5.51
C ILE A 102 3.19 -10.93 -4.74
N SER A 103 1.92 -11.17 -5.07
CA SER A 103 0.77 -10.52 -4.43
C SER A 103 -0.28 -11.56 -3.99
N PRO A 104 -0.11 -12.20 -2.80
CA PRO A 104 -0.94 -13.33 -2.39
C PRO A 104 -2.42 -13.02 -2.16
N ILE A 105 -2.77 -11.77 -1.87
CA ILE A 105 -4.15 -11.32 -1.60
C ILE A 105 -4.72 -10.43 -2.72
N ALA A 106 -4.08 -10.43 -3.89
CA ALA A 106 -4.45 -9.57 -5.02
C ALA A 106 -5.89 -9.80 -5.53
N ASP A 107 -6.44 -11.01 -5.37
CA ASP A 107 -7.81 -11.34 -5.78
C ASP A 107 -8.82 -11.31 -4.62
N CYS A 108 -8.38 -10.91 -3.43
CA CYS A 108 -9.26 -10.74 -2.28
C CYS A 108 -9.85 -9.31 -2.26
N ASN A 109 -11.16 -9.19 -2.07
CA ASN A 109 -11.80 -7.93 -1.71
C ASN A 109 -11.32 -7.47 -0.33
N LYS A 110 -11.47 -6.18 0.00
CA LYS A 110 -11.07 -5.65 1.30
C LYS A 110 -11.83 -6.31 2.45
N SER A 111 -13.13 -6.57 2.27
CA SER A 111 -13.96 -7.33 3.21
C SER A 111 -13.39 -8.71 3.48
N GLN A 112 -12.97 -9.43 2.45
CA GLN A 112 -12.34 -10.76 2.57
C GLN A 112 -10.98 -10.69 3.28
N VAL A 113 -10.19 -9.65 3.07
CA VAL A 113 -8.93 -9.45 3.80
C VAL A 113 -9.18 -9.29 5.31
N TRP A 114 -10.21 -8.54 5.70
CA TRP A 114 -10.61 -8.44 7.12
C TRP A 114 -11.08 -9.77 7.69
N GLU A 115 -11.87 -10.55 6.94
CA GLU A 115 -12.31 -11.89 7.36
C GLU A 115 -11.13 -12.84 7.54
N LEU A 116 -10.19 -12.86 6.59
CA LEU A 116 -8.94 -13.63 6.70
C LEU A 116 -8.14 -13.21 7.95
N GLY A 117 -8.02 -11.92 8.20
CA GLY A 117 -7.35 -11.39 9.39
C GLY A 117 -7.98 -11.90 10.69
N ARG A 118 -9.31 -11.87 10.81
CA ARG A 118 -10.05 -12.44 11.96
C ARG A 118 -9.82 -13.93 12.10
N HIS A 119 -9.93 -14.68 11.01
CA HIS A 119 -9.70 -16.11 11.00
C HIS A 119 -8.29 -16.48 11.45
N LEU A 120 -7.30 -15.71 11.05
CA LEU A 120 -5.91 -15.90 11.45
C LEU A 120 -5.60 -15.43 12.88
N GLY A 121 -6.53 -14.75 13.55
CA GLY A 121 -6.39 -14.26 14.92
C GLY A 121 -5.56 -12.95 15.00
N VAL A 122 -5.58 -12.12 13.96
CA VAL A 122 -5.06 -10.75 14.02
C VAL A 122 -5.88 -9.97 15.05
N SER A 123 -5.23 -9.11 15.82
CA SER A 123 -5.91 -8.36 16.89
C SER A 123 -7.04 -7.47 16.35
N GLU A 124 -8.14 -7.39 17.09
CA GLU A 124 -9.28 -6.54 16.74
C GLU A 124 -8.91 -5.05 16.61
N GLU A 125 -7.90 -4.60 17.34
CA GLU A 125 -7.36 -3.25 17.21
C GLU A 125 -6.83 -2.96 15.80
N ILE A 126 -6.18 -3.94 15.15
CA ILE A 126 -5.68 -3.82 13.78
C ILE A 126 -6.82 -4.00 12.77
N ILE A 127 -7.70 -4.98 13.01
CA ILE A 127 -8.85 -5.25 12.11
C ILE A 127 -9.78 -4.04 12.01
N ASN A 128 -10.00 -3.35 13.13
CA ASN A 128 -10.90 -2.20 13.21
C ASN A 128 -10.20 -0.85 12.99
N ALA A 129 -8.87 -0.84 12.79
CA ALA A 129 -8.16 0.38 12.45
C ALA A 129 -8.65 0.93 11.10
N GLN A 130 -8.81 2.25 11.03
CA GLN A 130 -9.15 2.88 9.74
C GLN A 130 -8.01 2.68 8.74
N PRO A 131 -8.32 2.19 7.53
CA PRO A 131 -7.32 2.08 6.47
C PRO A 131 -6.70 3.43 6.12
N THR A 132 -5.38 3.45 6.03
CA THR A 132 -4.61 4.63 5.63
C THR A 132 -3.30 4.20 4.99
N ASP A 133 -2.86 4.92 3.97
CA ASP A 133 -1.56 4.71 3.33
C ASP A 133 -0.37 5.19 4.21
N GLY A 134 -0.65 6.02 5.22
CA GLY A 134 0.38 6.54 6.13
C GLY A 134 1.44 7.41 5.44
N LEU A 135 1.13 7.99 4.29
CA LEU A 135 2.05 8.80 3.49
C LEU A 135 1.88 10.30 3.70
N TRP A 136 0.86 10.72 4.47
CA TRP A 136 0.51 12.11 4.69
C TRP A 136 0.73 12.53 6.15
N ASN A 137 1.06 13.80 6.34
CA ASN A 137 1.35 14.32 7.68
C ASN A 137 0.07 14.62 8.48
N ASP A 138 -1.09 14.75 7.82
CA ASP A 138 -2.39 15.06 8.41
C ASP A 138 -3.17 13.81 8.87
N GLY A 139 -2.67 12.61 8.53
CA GLY A 139 -3.28 11.33 8.93
C GLY A 139 -4.57 10.98 8.23
N ARG A 140 -4.86 11.59 7.08
CA ARG A 140 -6.05 11.28 6.26
C ARG A 140 -6.16 9.79 5.98
N ASN A 141 -7.41 9.31 5.95
CA ASN A 141 -7.71 7.90 5.66
C ASN A 141 -7.99 7.67 4.17
N ASP A 142 -8.09 6.40 3.78
CA ASP A 142 -8.29 6.02 2.38
C ASP A 142 -9.63 6.48 1.84
N VAL A 143 -10.70 6.46 2.67
CA VAL A 143 -12.04 6.91 2.26
C VAL A 143 -12.04 8.41 1.94
N GLU A 144 -11.31 9.21 2.71
CA GLU A 144 -11.16 10.65 2.44
C GLU A 144 -10.39 10.90 1.14
N GLN A 145 -9.41 10.06 0.80
CA GLN A 145 -8.64 10.18 -0.41
C GLN A 145 -9.39 9.67 -1.65
N LEU A 146 -10.07 8.55 -1.53
CA LEU A 146 -10.84 7.93 -2.62
C LEU A 146 -12.21 8.58 -2.82
N GLY A 147 -12.78 9.17 -1.77
CA GLY A 147 -14.13 9.70 -1.77
C GLY A 147 -15.23 8.64 -1.82
N MET A 148 -14.89 7.36 -1.58
CA MET A 148 -15.80 6.21 -1.53
C MET A 148 -15.35 5.24 -0.45
N SER A 149 -16.32 4.56 0.19
CA SER A 149 -16.01 3.48 1.11
C SER A 149 -15.59 2.20 0.36
N TYR A 150 -14.85 1.31 1.02
CA TYR A 150 -14.49 0.00 0.43
C TYR A 150 -15.72 -0.83 0.08
N ALA A 151 -16.77 -0.80 0.90
CA ALA A 151 -18.02 -1.50 0.63
C ALA A 151 -18.73 -0.98 -0.63
N ASP A 152 -18.70 0.32 -0.88
CA ASP A 152 -19.26 0.91 -2.09
C ASP A 152 -18.41 0.61 -3.33
N LEU A 153 -17.06 0.62 -3.17
CA LEU A 153 -16.15 0.23 -4.23
C LEU A 153 -16.35 -1.24 -4.63
N GLU A 154 -16.46 -2.16 -3.67
CA GLU A 154 -16.70 -3.58 -3.94
C GLU A 154 -18.00 -3.79 -4.73
N LYS A 155 -19.10 -3.16 -4.30
CA LYS A 155 -20.39 -3.22 -5.03
C LYS A 155 -20.30 -2.66 -6.44
N ALA A 156 -19.65 -1.49 -6.58
CA ALA A 156 -19.50 -0.85 -7.89
C ALA A 156 -18.62 -1.68 -8.84
N MET A 157 -17.61 -2.40 -8.31
CA MET A 157 -16.77 -3.30 -9.12
C MET A 157 -17.53 -4.53 -9.63
N GLU A 158 -18.50 -5.02 -8.87
CA GLU A 158 -19.27 -6.23 -9.19
C GLU A 158 -20.53 -5.94 -10.03
N ASN A 159 -21.10 -4.75 -9.91
CA ASN A 159 -22.37 -4.42 -10.54
C ASN A 159 -22.31 -3.07 -11.29
N LYS A 160 -22.46 -3.15 -12.62
CA LYS A 160 -22.47 -1.97 -13.50
C LYS A 160 -23.70 -1.06 -13.30
N ASP A 161 -24.75 -1.59 -12.71
CA ASP A 161 -25.98 -0.83 -12.41
C ASP A 161 -25.93 -0.19 -11.01
N ASP A 162 -24.83 -0.36 -10.25
CA ASP A 162 -24.64 0.30 -8.97
C ASP A 162 -24.56 1.84 -9.17
N PRO A 163 -25.22 2.64 -8.32
CA PRO A 163 -25.20 4.11 -8.44
C PRO A 163 -23.81 4.71 -8.33
N ASN A 164 -22.85 4.01 -7.74
CA ASN A 164 -21.46 4.44 -7.60
C ASN A 164 -20.56 3.97 -8.76
N TYR A 165 -21.08 3.17 -9.72
CA TYR A 165 -20.26 2.58 -10.78
C TYR A 165 -19.53 3.63 -11.61
N GLN A 166 -20.20 4.72 -11.99
CA GLN A 166 -19.57 5.78 -12.77
C GLN A 166 -18.43 6.46 -12.02
N LYS A 167 -18.64 6.74 -10.73
CA LYS A 167 -17.58 7.32 -9.86
C LYS A 167 -16.39 6.38 -9.70
N TYR A 168 -16.66 5.08 -9.53
CA TYR A 168 -15.61 4.07 -9.53
C TYR A 168 -14.78 4.09 -10.82
N LEU A 169 -15.43 4.14 -11.98
CA LEU A 169 -14.74 4.21 -13.27
C LEU A 169 -13.85 5.44 -13.39
N GLU A 170 -14.33 6.61 -12.97
CA GLU A 170 -13.56 7.86 -12.99
C GLU A 170 -12.27 7.77 -12.16
N ILE A 171 -12.33 7.11 -10.99
CA ILE A 171 -11.14 6.88 -10.16
C ILE A 171 -10.20 5.91 -10.86
N ARG A 172 -10.72 4.79 -11.36
CA ARG A 172 -9.97 3.75 -12.06
C ARG A 172 -9.24 4.28 -13.29
N GLU A 173 -9.93 5.02 -14.14
CA GLU A 173 -9.38 5.55 -15.41
C GLU A 173 -8.17 6.45 -15.19
N LYS A 174 -8.20 7.30 -14.17
CA LYS A 174 -7.06 8.15 -13.79
C LYS A 174 -5.81 7.32 -13.42
N ASN A 175 -6.00 6.10 -12.97
CA ASN A 175 -4.95 5.22 -12.44
C ASN A 175 -4.59 4.04 -13.35
N LEU A 176 -5.26 3.86 -14.50
CA LEU A 176 -5.02 2.73 -15.43
C LEU A 176 -3.56 2.56 -15.81
N HIS A 177 -2.81 3.66 -15.95
CA HIS A 177 -1.39 3.64 -16.28
C HIS A 177 -0.52 2.91 -15.23
N LYS A 178 -1.03 2.72 -14.02
CA LYS A 178 -0.35 1.97 -12.96
C LYS A 178 -0.59 0.48 -13.12
N MET A 179 -1.79 0.07 -13.52
CA MET A 179 -2.27 -1.31 -13.60
C MET A 179 -1.95 -1.97 -14.95
N ASN A 180 -1.92 -1.19 -16.02
CA ASN A 180 -1.61 -1.69 -17.36
C ASN A 180 -0.10 -1.95 -17.53
N PRO A 181 0.28 -2.91 -18.41
CA PRO A 181 1.65 -3.08 -18.84
C PRO A 181 2.25 -1.76 -19.33
N ILE A 182 3.55 -1.60 -19.14
CA ILE A 182 4.26 -0.41 -19.64
C ILE A 182 4.13 -0.37 -21.16
N PRO A 183 3.65 0.78 -21.73
CA PRO A 183 3.63 0.92 -23.18
C PRO A 183 5.03 0.80 -23.78
N VAL A 184 5.17 -0.03 -24.78
CA VAL A 184 6.43 -0.23 -25.50
C VAL A 184 6.26 0.18 -26.95
N CYS A 185 7.29 0.81 -27.53
CA CYS A 185 7.34 1.05 -28.96
C CYS A 185 7.68 -0.26 -29.66
N THR A 186 6.83 -0.70 -30.61
CA THR A 186 7.08 -1.86 -31.45
C THR A 186 7.28 -1.42 -32.88
N PHE A 187 8.23 -2.04 -33.58
CA PHE A 187 8.39 -1.88 -35.02
C PHE A 187 7.62 -3.02 -35.67
N ASN A 188 6.68 -2.68 -36.56
CA ASN A 188 6.06 -3.69 -37.41
C ASN A 188 7.12 -4.15 -38.46
N GLU A 189 7.41 -5.44 -38.48
CA GLU A 189 8.18 -6.06 -39.53
C GLU A 189 7.36 -6.13 -40.81
#